data_4827124ad4983a4ffdae4dd7a74d36a3
#
_entry.id   4827124ad4983a4ffdae4dd7a74d36a3
#
_cell.length_a   1.000
_cell.length_b   1.000
_cell.length_c   1.000
_cell.angle_alpha   90.00
_cell.angle_beta   90.00
_cell.angle_gamma   90.00
#
_symmetry.space_group_name_H-M   'P 1'
#
loop_
_entity.id
_entity.type
_entity.pdbx_description
1 polymer ?
#
loop_
_entity_poly.entity_id
_entity_poly.type
_entity_poly.pdbx_seq_one_letter_code
_entity_poly.pdbx_strand_id
1 'polypeptide(L)'
;KQYALLQQPISGRFSKTHLCRIHRFLFEDIYAFAGHLRREQIGKADTWFYPPAMIDRELQKICGLIRKEAYWNDAQKPIFLDRLAFVMAELNIIHPFREGNGRAIREFIRELALHNGYLLNWGCVDREAILQTAVASVDDYTALIPLLTQCLE
;
A
#
# COMPACT_ATOMS: atom_id res chain seq x y z
N LYS A 1 -10.48 -7.00 -12.63
CA LYS A 1 -9.49 -5.91 -12.68
C LYS A 1 -8.15 -6.26 -12.01
N GLN A 2 -8.13 -6.89 -10.81
CA GLN A 2 -6.87 -7.31 -10.19
C GLN A 2 -6.03 -8.21 -11.11
N TYR A 3 -6.67 -9.18 -11.77
CA TYR A 3 -5.96 -10.03 -12.75
C TYR A 3 -5.34 -9.21 -13.90
N ALA A 4 -6.03 -8.18 -14.37
CA ALA A 4 -5.49 -7.32 -15.42
C ALA A 4 -4.23 -6.56 -14.96
N LEU A 5 -4.16 -6.15 -13.69
CA LEU A 5 -2.97 -5.50 -13.12
C LEU A 5 -1.77 -6.43 -13.01
N LEU A 6 -1.99 -7.74 -12.85
CA LEU A 6 -0.90 -8.72 -12.89
C LEU A 6 -0.24 -8.79 -14.27
N GLN A 7 -1.03 -8.58 -15.33
CA GLN A 7 -0.55 -8.57 -16.71
C GLN A 7 0.02 -7.23 -17.13
N GLN A 8 -0.59 -6.15 -16.67
CA GLN A 8 -0.20 -4.79 -17.02
C GLN A 8 -0.36 -3.85 -15.82
N PRO A 9 0.70 -3.67 -15.04
CA PRO A 9 0.71 -2.73 -13.91
C PRO A 9 0.40 -1.30 -14.34
N ILE A 10 -0.15 -0.51 -13.43
CA ILE A 10 -0.36 0.92 -13.67
C ILE A 10 0.99 1.64 -13.68
N SER A 11 1.36 2.23 -14.80
CA SER A 11 2.60 2.99 -14.88
C SER A 11 2.56 4.21 -13.95
N GLY A 12 3.64 4.43 -13.21
CA GLY A 12 3.75 5.55 -12.28
C GLY A 12 5.12 5.58 -11.60
N ARG A 13 5.30 6.57 -10.74
CA ARG A 13 6.55 6.81 -10.00
C ARG A 13 6.37 6.63 -8.49
N PHE A 14 5.47 5.78 -8.08
CA PHE A 14 5.14 5.54 -6.67
C PHE A 14 4.79 6.82 -5.90
N SER A 15 4.12 7.74 -6.60
CA SER A 15 3.58 8.98 -6.05
C SER A 15 2.17 8.80 -5.50
N LYS A 16 1.65 9.80 -4.81
CA LYS A 16 0.23 9.90 -4.47
C LYS A 16 -0.67 9.68 -5.68
N THR A 17 -0.34 10.33 -6.81
CA THR A 17 -1.10 10.17 -8.06
C THR A 17 -1.10 8.73 -8.56
N HIS A 18 0.02 8.01 -8.43
CA HIS A 18 0.10 6.60 -8.79
C HIS A 18 -0.85 5.75 -7.95
N LEU A 19 -0.84 5.92 -6.64
CA LEU A 19 -1.77 5.21 -5.74
C LEU A 19 -3.24 5.52 -6.07
N CYS A 20 -3.57 6.79 -6.33
CA CYS A 20 -4.92 7.19 -6.74
C CYS A 20 -5.35 6.56 -8.08
N ARG A 21 -4.44 6.42 -9.03
CA ARG A 21 -4.70 5.76 -10.33
C ARG A 21 -4.96 4.26 -10.15
N ILE A 22 -4.19 3.59 -9.29
CA ILE A 22 -4.45 2.18 -8.93
C ILE A 22 -5.85 2.04 -8.33
N HIS A 23 -6.18 2.87 -7.34
CA HIS A 23 -7.51 2.85 -6.72
C HIS A 23 -8.62 3.11 -7.74
N ARG A 24 -8.45 4.11 -8.60
CA ARG A 24 -9.41 4.42 -9.67
C ARG A 24 -9.63 3.22 -10.58
N PHE A 25 -8.56 2.63 -11.09
CA PHE A 25 -8.65 1.46 -11.97
C PHE A 25 -9.41 0.30 -11.32
N LEU A 26 -9.13 0.03 -10.04
CA LEU A 26 -9.77 -1.08 -9.34
C LEU A 26 -11.28 -0.86 -9.13
N PHE A 27 -11.72 0.38 -8.94
CA PHE A 27 -13.03 0.68 -8.36
C PHE A 27 -13.93 1.60 -9.18
N GLU A 28 -13.48 2.13 -10.33
CA GLU A 28 -14.26 3.10 -11.12
C GLU A 28 -15.62 2.58 -11.58
N ASP A 29 -15.78 1.26 -11.72
CA ASP A 29 -17.06 0.64 -12.09
C ASP A 29 -18.01 0.44 -10.88
N ILE A 30 -17.52 0.67 -9.67
CA ILE A 30 -18.24 0.38 -8.43
C ILE A 30 -18.50 1.65 -7.63
N TYR A 31 -17.51 2.54 -7.55
CA TYR A 31 -17.56 3.72 -6.68
C TYR A 31 -17.36 5.01 -7.46
N ALA A 32 -18.28 5.97 -7.31
CA ALA A 32 -18.14 7.30 -7.88
C ALA A 32 -16.91 8.06 -7.34
N PHE A 33 -16.45 7.73 -6.13
CA PHE A 33 -15.27 8.32 -5.50
C PHE A 33 -13.95 7.64 -5.89
N ALA A 34 -13.96 6.68 -6.81
CA ALA A 34 -12.75 5.95 -7.19
C ALA A 34 -11.60 6.90 -7.61
N GLY A 35 -10.45 6.73 -6.99
CA GLY A 35 -9.27 7.58 -7.24
C GLY A 35 -9.24 8.89 -6.47
N HIS A 36 -10.27 9.20 -5.67
CA HIS A 36 -10.34 10.41 -4.85
C HIS A 36 -10.05 10.13 -3.38
N LEU A 37 -9.27 11.00 -2.75
CA LEU A 37 -9.00 10.92 -1.31
C LEU A 37 -10.28 11.18 -0.52
N ARG A 38 -10.47 10.46 0.57
CA ARG A 38 -11.62 10.64 1.46
C ARG A 38 -11.63 12.01 2.12
N ARG A 39 -12.83 12.49 2.41
CA ARG A 39 -13.08 13.72 3.15
C ARG A 39 -13.70 13.47 4.52
N GLU A 40 -14.07 12.22 4.80
CA GLU A 40 -14.69 11.80 6.06
C GLU A 40 -13.63 11.24 7.01
N GLN A 41 -13.82 11.48 8.31
CA GLN A 41 -13.10 10.76 9.34
C GLN A 41 -13.62 9.33 9.39
N ILE A 42 -12.72 8.34 9.30
CA ILE A 42 -13.06 6.92 9.38
C ILE A 42 -12.21 6.20 10.41
N GLY A 43 -12.77 5.14 10.96
CA GLY A 43 -12.10 4.23 11.86
C GLY A 43 -12.56 2.80 11.62
N LYS A 44 -11.80 1.84 12.13
CA LYS A 44 -12.15 0.42 12.10
C LYS A 44 -11.80 -0.21 13.44
N ALA A 45 -12.79 -0.84 14.08
CA ALA A 45 -12.66 -1.31 15.46
C ALA A 45 -12.20 -0.16 16.38
N ASP A 46 -11.10 -0.32 17.11
CA ASP A 46 -10.54 0.70 17.99
C ASP A 46 -9.48 1.59 17.31
N THR A 47 -9.28 1.43 16.00
CA THR A 47 -8.28 2.19 15.23
C THR A 47 -8.94 3.36 14.51
N TRP A 48 -8.49 4.59 14.85
CA TRP A 48 -8.77 5.79 14.07
C TRP A 48 -7.66 6.02 13.06
N PHE A 49 -8.05 6.15 11.80
CA PHE A 49 -7.12 6.52 10.73
C PHE A 49 -6.85 8.02 10.76
N TYR A 50 -5.87 8.47 9.99
CA TYR A 50 -5.49 9.89 9.99
C TYR A 50 -6.69 10.80 9.64
N PRO A 51 -6.78 12.01 10.25
CA PRO A 51 -7.76 13.01 9.88
C PRO A 51 -7.68 13.34 8.38
N PRO A 52 -8.82 13.56 7.70
CA PRO A 52 -8.81 13.88 6.26
C PRO A 52 -7.88 15.04 5.86
N ALA A 53 -7.78 16.07 6.69
CA ALA A 53 -6.90 17.22 6.45
C ALA A 53 -5.41 16.87 6.39
N MET A 54 -5.00 15.73 6.94
CA MET A 54 -3.60 15.29 6.97
C MET A 54 -3.24 14.34 5.82
N ILE A 55 -4.22 13.72 5.19
CA ILE A 55 -4.01 12.62 4.22
C ILE A 55 -3.06 13.07 3.09
N ASP A 56 -3.35 14.18 2.45
CA ASP A 56 -2.56 14.65 1.31
C ASP A 56 -1.09 14.87 1.69
N ARG A 57 -0.86 15.54 2.79
CA ARG A 57 0.48 15.82 3.32
C ARG A 57 1.24 14.53 3.64
N GLU A 58 0.60 13.61 4.36
CA GLU A 58 1.26 12.37 4.78
C GLU A 58 1.51 11.42 3.60
N LEU A 59 0.62 11.38 2.60
CA LEU A 59 0.89 10.66 1.36
C LEU A 59 2.07 11.26 0.59
N GLN A 60 2.15 12.58 0.48
CA GLN A 60 3.29 13.22 -0.16
C GLN A 60 4.59 12.94 0.57
N LYS A 61 4.56 12.90 1.89
CA LYS A 61 5.72 12.58 2.73
C LYS A 61 6.21 11.16 2.50
N ILE A 62 5.33 10.16 2.57
CA ILE A 62 5.74 8.76 2.40
C ILE A 62 6.15 8.44 0.96
N CYS A 63 5.43 8.96 -0.04
CA CYS A 63 5.82 8.80 -1.43
C CYS A 63 7.12 9.56 -1.75
N GLY A 64 7.33 10.72 -1.13
CA GLY A 64 8.58 11.47 -1.22
C GLY A 64 9.78 10.72 -0.65
N LEU A 65 9.58 9.97 0.43
CA LEU A 65 10.60 9.11 1.02
C LEU A 65 11.03 8.00 0.03
N ILE A 66 10.08 7.32 -0.59
CA ILE A 66 10.36 6.29 -1.60
C ILE A 66 11.25 6.86 -2.71
N ARG A 67 10.90 8.03 -3.23
CA ARG A 67 11.64 8.70 -4.30
C ARG A 67 13.02 9.17 -3.83
N LYS A 68 13.11 9.75 -2.64
CA LYS A 68 14.36 10.25 -2.05
C LYS A 68 15.38 9.12 -1.83
N GLU A 69 14.90 7.94 -1.47
CA GLU A 69 15.72 6.75 -1.29
C GLU A 69 15.89 5.94 -2.59
N ALA A 70 15.68 6.57 -3.76
CA ALA A 70 15.85 6.00 -5.11
C ALA A 70 15.08 4.68 -5.30
N TYR A 71 13.87 4.58 -4.75
CA TYR A 71 13.00 3.40 -4.85
C TYR A 71 13.63 2.12 -4.31
N TRP A 72 14.71 2.28 -3.50
CA TRP A 72 15.53 1.19 -2.94
C TRP A 72 16.18 0.29 -3.99
N ASN A 73 16.42 0.83 -5.18
CA ASN A 73 17.19 0.16 -6.21
C ASN A 73 18.52 -0.30 -5.60
N ASP A 74 18.93 -1.53 -5.89
CA ASP A 74 20.15 -2.14 -5.38
C ASP A 74 20.19 -2.41 -3.86
N ALA A 75 19.09 -2.20 -3.13
CA ALA A 75 19.02 -2.56 -1.73
C ALA A 75 19.06 -4.09 -1.55
N GLN A 76 19.80 -4.53 -0.55
CA GLN A 76 19.76 -5.93 -0.15
C GLN A 76 18.37 -6.33 0.35
N LYS A 77 17.96 -7.57 0.09
CA LYS A 77 16.62 -8.07 0.40
C LYS A 77 16.13 -7.75 1.82
N PRO A 78 16.92 -7.94 2.89
CA PRO A 78 16.45 -7.58 4.24
C PRO A 78 16.14 -6.10 4.41
N ILE A 79 16.96 -5.22 3.83
CA ILE A 79 16.76 -3.76 3.87
C ILE A 79 15.52 -3.40 3.05
N PHE A 80 15.37 -3.98 1.88
CA PHE A 80 14.19 -3.78 1.03
C PHE A 80 12.90 -4.18 1.75
N LEU A 81 12.88 -5.35 2.40
CA LEU A 81 11.72 -5.83 3.16
C LEU A 81 11.36 -4.91 4.33
N ASP A 82 12.35 -4.41 5.06
CA ASP A 82 12.15 -3.44 6.15
C ASP A 82 11.49 -2.16 5.63
N ARG A 83 12.00 -1.59 4.55
CA ARG A 83 11.45 -0.38 3.93
C ARG A 83 10.06 -0.60 3.35
N LEU A 84 9.84 -1.73 2.72
CA LEU A 84 8.53 -2.09 2.16
C LEU A 84 7.48 -2.24 3.26
N ALA A 85 7.84 -2.89 4.37
CA ALA A 85 6.99 -3.03 5.55
C ALA A 85 6.64 -1.67 6.15
N PHE A 86 7.62 -0.79 6.32
CA PHE A 86 7.41 0.56 6.82
C PHE A 86 6.41 1.34 5.95
N VAL A 87 6.62 1.37 4.64
CA VAL A 87 5.72 2.08 3.71
C VAL A 87 4.32 1.48 3.73
N MET A 88 4.19 0.16 3.76
CA MET A 88 2.89 -0.49 3.83
C MET A 88 2.14 -0.13 5.12
N ALA A 89 2.83 -0.13 6.26
CA ALA A 89 2.24 0.24 7.55
C ALA A 89 1.76 1.69 7.55
N GLU A 90 2.58 2.63 7.04
CA GLU A 90 2.21 4.03 6.93
C GLU A 90 0.98 4.23 6.03
N LEU A 91 0.92 3.57 4.88
CA LEU A 91 -0.24 3.63 4.00
C LEU A 91 -1.50 3.04 4.65
N ASN A 92 -1.35 1.97 5.44
CA ASN A 92 -2.46 1.37 6.18
C ASN A 92 -3.06 2.32 7.21
N ILE A 93 -2.24 3.08 7.96
CA ILE A 93 -2.74 4.03 8.96
C ILE A 93 -3.24 5.33 8.34
N ILE A 94 -2.65 5.81 7.26
CA ILE A 94 -3.16 6.94 6.48
C ILE A 94 -4.56 6.62 5.97
N HIS A 95 -4.75 5.42 5.42
CA HIS A 95 -6.03 4.91 4.94
C HIS A 95 -6.74 5.91 4.03
N PRO A 96 -6.15 6.23 2.86
CA PRO A 96 -6.47 7.47 2.14
C PRO A 96 -7.83 7.51 1.46
N PHE A 97 -8.46 6.35 1.23
CA PHE A 97 -9.72 6.26 0.49
C PHE A 97 -10.90 5.92 1.41
N ARG A 98 -12.11 6.23 0.95
CA ARG A 98 -13.33 5.91 1.69
C ARG A 98 -13.55 4.40 1.83
N GLU A 99 -13.21 3.65 0.80
CA GLU A 99 -13.34 2.18 0.72
C GLU A 99 -12.25 1.64 -0.22
N GLY A 100 -11.90 0.36 -0.12
CA GLY A 100 -10.96 -0.29 -1.03
C GLY A 100 -9.47 -0.06 -0.74
N ASN A 101 -9.13 0.52 0.40
CA ASN A 101 -7.75 0.81 0.79
C ASN A 101 -6.85 -0.42 0.74
N GLY A 102 -7.25 -1.52 1.38
CA GLY A 102 -6.42 -2.71 1.45
C GLY A 102 -6.03 -3.25 0.08
N ARG A 103 -6.96 -3.28 -0.88
CA ARG A 103 -6.68 -3.74 -2.25
C ARG A 103 -5.75 -2.79 -3.00
N ALA A 104 -6.01 -1.49 -2.91
CA ALA A 104 -5.17 -0.48 -3.57
C ALA A 104 -3.76 -0.43 -2.99
N ILE A 105 -3.62 -0.49 -1.67
CA ILE A 105 -2.32 -0.48 -0.98
C ILE A 105 -1.53 -1.75 -1.34
N ARG A 106 -2.14 -2.93 -1.27
CA ARG A 106 -1.45 -4.17 -1.64
C ARG A 106 -0.99 -4.17 -3.09
N GLU A 107 -1.76 -3.61 -4.01
CA GLU A 107 -1.34 -3.48 -5.40
C GLU A 107 -0.16 -2.52 -5.54
N PHE A 108 -0.20 -1.36 -4.89
CA PHE A 108 0.90 -0.42 -4.88
C PHE A 108 2.20 -1.05 -4.35
N ILE A 109 2.11 -1.81 -3.25
CA ILE A 109 3.25 -2.54 -2.67
C ILE A 109 3.76 -3.63 -3.61
N ARG A 110 2.87 -4.35 -4.29
CA ARG A 110 3.24 -5.36 -5.29
C ARG A 110 3.99 -4.73 -6.47
N GLU A 111 3.51 -3.62 -6.99
CA GLU A 111 4.16 -2.92 -8.10
C GLU A 111 5.53 -2.36 -7.69
N LEU A 112 5.68 -1.89 -6.44
CA LEU A 112 6.95 -1.42 -5.90
C LEU A 112 7.95 -2.59 -5.74
N ALA A 113 7.49 -3.76 -5.31
CA ALA A 113 8.30 -4.97 -5.28
C ALA A 113 8.75 -5.37 -6.70
N LEU A 114 7.82 -5.37 -7.65
CA LEU A 114 8.10 -5.69 -9.05
C LEU A 114 9.14 -4.74 -9.66
N HIS A 115 9.05 -3.44 -9.34
CA HIS A 115 10.05 -2.45 -9.76
C HIS A 115 11.47 -2.80 -9.31
N ASN A 116 11.58 -3.46 -8.15
CA ASN A 116 12.86 -3.92 -7.60
C ASN A 116 13.21 -5.37 -8.01
N GLY A 117 12.50 -5.94 -8.97
CA GLY A 117 12.77 -7.28 -9.49
C GLY A 117 12.21 -8.43 -8.65
N TYR A 118 11.36 -8.14 -7.66
CA TYR A 118 10.71 -9.14 -6.83
C TYR A 118 9.26 -9.38 -7.25
N LEU A 119 8.85 -10.64 -7.26
CA LEU A 119 7.44 -11.00 -7.40
C LEU A 119 6.80 -11.08 -6.01
N LEU A 120 5.70 -10.37 -5.79
CA LEU A 120 4.97 -10.40 -4.54
C LEU A 120 3.62 -11.09 -4.77
N ASN A 121 3.47 -12.28 -4.21
CA ASN A 121 2.30 -13.12 -4.37
C ASN A 121 1.42 -13.11 -3.12
N TRP A 122 0.37 -12.29 -3.12
CA TRP A 122 -0.59 -12.23 -2.02
C TRP A 122 -1.46 -13.49 -1.88
N GLY A 123 -1.48 -14.37 -2.87
CA GLY A 123 -2.24 -15.62 -2.83
C GLY A 123 -1.67 -16.69 -1.91
N CYS A 124 -0.45 -16.52 -1.41
CA CYS A 124 0.20 -17.48 -0.51
C CYS A 124 -0.22 -17.34 0.96
N VAL A 125 -0.98 -16.30 1.30
CA VAL A 125 -1.49 -16.03 2.65
C VAL A 125 -3.00 -15.80 2.62
N ASP A 126 -3.67 -16.19 3.68
CA ASP A 126 -5.10 -15.96 3.77
C ASP A 126 -5.44 -14.51 4.12
N ARG A 127 -6.68 -14.13 3.85
CA ARG A 127 -7.16 -12.76 4.04
C ARG A 127 -7.12 -12.34 5.51
N GLU A 128 -7.41 -13.27 6.42
CA GLU A 128 -7.42 -13.00 7.85
C GLU A 128 -6.01 -12.71 8.37
N ALA A 129 -5.01 -13.49 7.94
CA ALA A 129 -3.61 -13.23 8.29
C ALA A 129 -3.15 -11.85 7.81
N ILE A 130 -3.53 -11.43 6.60
CA ILE A 130 -3.24 -10.10 6.08
C ILE A 130 -3.86 -9.02 6.98
N LEU A 131 -5.12 -9.19 7.36
CA LEU A 131 -5.85 -8.22 8.17
C LEU A 131 -5.26 -8.11 9.57
N GLN A 132 -5.02 -9.23 10.24
CA GLN A 132 -4.43 -9.26 11.59
C GLN A 132 -3.04 -8.62 11.61
N THR A 133 -2.22 -8.91 10.62
CA THR A 133 -0.89 -8.31 10.48
C THR A 133 -0.96 -6.82 10.23
N ALA A 134 -1.92 -6.35 9.41
CA ALA A 134 -2.14 -4.94 9.19
C ALA A 134 -2.54 -4.19 10.47
N VAL A 135 -3.38 -4.80 11.31
CA VAL A 135 -3.74 -4.25 12.63
C VAL A 135 -2.52 -4.18 13.55
N ALA A 136 -1.74 -5.26 13.64
CA ALA A 136 -0.52 -5.30 14.47
C ALA A 136 0.52 -4.26 14.02
N SER A 137 0.58 -3.97 12.71
CA SER A 137 1.53 -3.01 12.15
C SER A 137 1.27 -1.55 12.53
N VAL A 138 0.12 -1.25 13.12
CA VAL A 138 -0.19 0.09 13.64
C VAL A 138 0.77 0.46 14.78
N ASP A 139 1.07 -0.51 15.65
CA ASP A 139 1.98 -0.30 16.77
C ASP A 139 3.43 -0.61 16.41
N ASP A 140 3.64 -1.60 15.55
CA ASP A 140 4.97 -2.04 15.12
C ASP A 140 4.95 -2.49 13.66
N TYR A 141 5.46 -1.66 12.77
CA TYR A 141 5.49 -1.97 11.33
C TYR A 141 6.26 -3.25 11.01
N THR A 142 7.22 -3.65 11.85
CA THR A 142 8.03 -4.85 11.62
C THR A 142 7.20 -6.14 11.65
N ALA A 143 5.97 -6.09 12.20
CA ALA A 143 5.02 -7.19 12.14
C ALA A 143 4.68 -7.61 10.70
N LEU A 144 4.82 -6.71 9.72
CA LEU A 144 4.60 -7.01 8.30
C LEU A 144 5.76 -7.77 7.66
N ILE A 145 6.97 -7.75 8.23
CA ILE A 145 8.17 -8.34 7.60
C ILE A 145 8.01 -9.86 7.37
N PRO A 146 7.56 -10.67 8.35
CA PRO A 146 7.36 -12.11 8.12
C PRO A 146 6.35 -12.40 7.00
N LEU A 147 5.23 -11.66 6.98
CA LEU A 147 4.21 -11.80 5.95
C LEU A 147 4.74 -11.45 4.56
N LEU A 148 5.43 -10.32 4.43
CA LEU A 148 6.06 -9.91 3.16
C LEU A 148 7.13 -10.89 2.73
N THR A 149 7.93 -11.42 3.67
CA THR A 149 8.96 -12.44 3.38
C THR A 149 8.34 -13.70 2.81
N GLN A 150 7.20 -14.15 3.37
CA GLN A 150 6.49 -15.32 2.86
C GLN A 150 5.93 -15.10 1.44
N CYS A 151 5.48 -13.88 1.14
CA CYS A 151 4.85 -13.55 -0.14
C CYS A 151 5.87 -13.19 -1.24
N LEU A 152 7.12 -12.88 -0.89
CA LEU A 152 8.12 -12.36 -1.82
C LEU A 152 8.93 -13.49 -2.45
N GLU A 153 8.80 -13.66 -3.76
CA GLU A 153 9.50 -14.63 -4.61
C GLU A 153 10.71 -14.00 -5.33
#